data_30a0b17fcb195e204b555905adb50ed7
#
_entry.id   30a0b17fcb195e204b555905adb50ed7
#
_cell.length_a   1.000
_cell.length_b   1.000
_cell.length_c   1.000
_cell.angle_alpha   90.00
_cell.angle_beta   90.00
_cell.angle_gamma   90.00
#
_symmetry.space_group_name_H-M   'P 1'
#
loop_
_entity.id
_entity.type
_entity.pdbx_description
1 polymer ?
#
loop_
_entity_poly.entity_id
_entity_poly.type
_entity_poly.pdbx_seq_one_letter_code
_entity_poly.pdbx_strand_id
1 'polypeptide(L)'
;MKVLVIVDMQKDFIDGSLGTPEAQAIVPNVVEKVKGFEGDIYFTRDTHFDDYMNTLEGKNLPVPHCINGTEGWSIIKELNDYACNRTDEVVSKGIMDKFTFGYKDWRQTFRLDEFEFELCGVCTDICVVSNALALRMFYPDALITVDASCCAGVTPEKHAAALEVMKSCQIDVINE
;
A
#
# COMPACT_ATOMS: atom_id res chain seq x y z
N MET A 1 -5.59 18.57 -2.01
CA MET A 1 -5.13 17.92 -0.75
C MET A 1 -4.19 16.78 -1.13
N LYS A 2 -2.99 16.75 -0.54
CA LYS A 2 -2.00 15.69 -0.83
C LYS A 2 -2.14 14.55 0.16
N VAL A 3 -2.14 13.33 -0.36
CA VAL A 3 -2.31 12.11 0.42
C VAL A 3 -1.28 11.08 -0.01
N LEU A 4 -0.45 10.62 0.93
CA LEU A 4 0.47 9.52 0.73
C LEU A 4 -0.10 8.23 1.32
N VAL A 5 -0.19 7.19 0.51
CA VAL A 5 -0.63 5.86 0.92
C VAL A 5 0.56 4.92 0.96
N ILE A 6 0.93 4.49 2.15
CA ILE A 6 1.98 3.51 2.39
C ILE A 6 1.35 2.13 2.43
N VAL A 7 1.57 1.35 1.38
CA VAL A 7 0.88 0.08 1.17
C VAL A 7 1.67 -1.06 1.81
N ASP A 8 1.07 -1.68 2.82
CA ASP A 8 1.45 -2.96 3.43
C ASP A 8 2.96 -3.11 3.80
N MET A 9 3.58 -2.05 4.30
CA MET A 9 4.97 -2.09 4.77
C MET A 9 5.07 -2.83 6.11
N GLN A 10 4.65 -4.10 6.09
CA GLN A 10 4.59 -5.02 7.23
C GLN A 10 5.80 -5.95 7.26
N LYS A 11 6.16 -6.41 8.45
CA LYS A 11 7.34 -7.26 8.65
C LYS A 11 7.31 -8.52 7.78
N ASP A 12 6.15 -9.19 7.65
CA ASP A 12 6.06 -10.42 6.86
C ASP A 12 6.35 -10.20 5.37
N PHE A 13 6.07 -9.02 4.82
CA PHE A 13 6.37 -8.69 3.43
C PHE A 13 7.77 -8.12 3.22
N ILE A 14 8.45 -7.67 4.27
CA ILE A 14 9.77 -7.04 4.15
C ILE A 14 10.88 -8.05 4.47
N ASP A 15 10.89 -8.61 5.67
CA ASP A 15 11.94 -9.52 6.15
C ASP A 15 11.38 -10.80 6.82
N GLY A 16 10.05 -10.99 6.83
CA GLY A 16 9.36 -12.14 7.41
C GLY A 16 9.03 -13.22 6.37
N SER A 17 7.87 -13.88 6.54
CA SER A 17 7.50 -15.11 5.82
C SER A 17 7.38 -14.95 4.30
N LEU A 18 7.07 -13.76 3.80
CA LEU A 18 6.99 -13.42 2.37
C LEU A 18 7.99 -12.31 1.98
N GLY A 19 8.97 -12.05 2.82
CA GLY A 19 9.98 -11.03 2.60
C GLY A 19 10.88 -11.33 1.39
N THR A 20 11.28 -10.27 0.67
CA THR A 20 12.18 -10.36 -0.48
C THR A 20 13.34 -9.37 -0.35
N PRO A 21 14.49 -9.61 -1.01
CA PRO A 21 15.57 -8.64 -1.07
C PRO A 21 15.13 -7.29 -1.67
N GLU A 22 14.25 -7.33 -2.67
CA GLU A 22 13.70 -6.15 -3.33
C GLU A 22 12.85 -5.33 -2.37
N ALA A 23 12.00 -5.98 -1.57
CA ALA A 23 11.18 -5.32 -0.55
C ALA A 23 12.03 -4.67 0.55
N GLN A 24 13.12 -5.33 0.96
CA GLN A 24 14.07 -4.75 1.91
C GLN A 24 14.82 -3.55 1.33
N ALA A 25 15.16 -3.60 0.04
CA ALA A 25 15.93 -2.55 -0.62
C ALA A 25 15.19 -1.21 -0.70
N ILE A 26 13.86 -1.22 -0.77
CA ILE A 26 13.07 0.03 -0.84
C ILE A 26 12.85 0.71 0.51
N VAL A 27 13.08 0.03 1.64
CA VAL A 27 12.80 0.56 2.98
C VAL A 27 13.42 1.95 3.22
N PRO A 28 14.71 2.19 2.91
CA PRO A 28 15.29 3.53 3.10
C PRO A 28 14.56 4.62 2.30
N ASN A 29 14.18 4.33 1.06
CA ASN A 29 13.49 5.28 0.19
C ASN A 29 12.10 5.62 0.75
N VAL A 30 11.35 4.61 1.20
CA VAL A 30 10.03 4.81 1.81
C VAL A 30 10.14 5.63 3.09
N VAL A 31 11.14 5.37 3.93
CA VAL A 31 11.39 6.14 5.16
C VAL A 31 11.69 7.61 4.85
N GLU A 32 12.55 7.89 3.88
CA GLU A 32 12.86 9.27 3.48
C GLU A 32 11.64 9.98 2.86
N LYS A 33 10.85 9.27 2.06
CA LYS A 33 9.58 9.79 1.52
C LYS A 33 8.62 10.18 2.64
N VAL A 34 8.38 9.32 3.62
CA VAL A 34 7.49 9.59 4.76
C VAL A 34 7.96 10.80 5.56
N LYS A 35 9.27 10.93 5.79
CA LYS A 35 9.85 12.08 6.53
C LYS A 35 9.64 13.42 5.80
N GLY A 36 9.77 13.40 4.48
CA GLY A 36 9.71 14.60 3.64
C GLY A 36 8.32 14.95 3.12
N PHE A 37 7.31 14.11 3.36
CA PHE A 37 5.99 14.32 2.78
C PHE A 37 5.20 15.40 3.53
N GLU A 38 4.72 16.39 2.77
CA GLU A 38 3.85 17.46 3.26
C GLU A 38 2.40 17.17 2.87
N GLY A 39 1.65 16.52 3.75
CA GLY A 39 0.26 16.12 3.55
C GLY A 39 -0.18 15.04 4.53
N ASP A 40 -1.33 14.45 4.27
CA ASP A 40 -1.85 13.33 5.06
C ASP A 40 -1.16 12.03 4.65
N ILE A 41 -0.77 11.22 5.62
CA ILE A 41 -0.12 9.92 5.39
C ILE A 41 -0.98 8.83 6.00
N TYR A 42 -1.27 7.82 5.18
CA TYR A 42 -2.04 6.65 5.59
C TYR A 42 -1.25 5.38 5.36
N PHE A 43 -1.41 4.43 6.28
CA PHE A 43 -0.81 3.12 6.19
C PHE A 43 -1.89 2.08 5.98
N THR A 44 -1.65 1.12 5.08
CA THR A 44 -2.49 -0.06 4.96
C THR A 44 -1.80 -1.27 5.59
N ARG A 45 -2.57 -2.24 6.05
CA ARG A 45 -2.09 -3.54 6.52
C ARG A 45 -2.92 -4.66 5.94
N ASP A 46 -2.25 -5.64 5.38
CA ASP A 46 -2.88 -6.94 5.16
C ASP A 46 -3.18 -7.59 6.51
N THR A 47 -4.33 -8.22 6.63
CA THR A 47 -4.74 -8.79 7.91
C THR A 47 -5.47 -10.10 7.70
N HIS A 48 -4.87 -11.16 8.20
CA HIS A 48 -5.42 -12.49 8.24
C HIS A 48 -5.64 -12.95 9.68
N PHE A 49 -6.34 -14.08 9.84
CA PHE A 49 -6.66 -14.67 11.13
C PHE A 49 -6.19 -16.13 11.18
N ASP A 50 -6.34 -16.79 12.34
CA ASP A 50 -5.87 -18.15 12.59
C ASP A 50 -6.44 -19.19 11.60
N ASP A 51 -7.56 -18.89 10.97
CA ASP A 51 -8.18 -19.74 9.95
C ASP A 51 -7.67 -19.50 8.52
N TYR A 52 -6.59 -18.73 8.34
CA TYR A 52 -6.00 -18.39 7.04
C TYR A 52 -5.91 -19.58 6.07
N MET A 53 -5.41 -20.73 6.55
CA MET A 53 -5.26 -21.93 5.72
C MET A 53 -6.60 -22.51 5.20
N ASN A 54 -7.72 -22.10 5.77
CA ASN A 54 -9.06 -22.52 5.32
C ASN A 54 -9.65 -21.56 4.27
N THR A 55 -9.05 -20.39 4.10
CA THR A 55 -9.47 -19.39 3.10
C THR A 55 -9.09 -19.80 1.69
N LEU A 56 -9.66 -19.13 0.68
CA LEU A 56 -9.25 -19.32 -0.71
C LEU A 56 -7.78 -18.90 -0.93
N GLU A 57 -7.37 -17.81 -0.30
CA GLU A 57 -6.00 -17.32 -0.38
C GLU A 57 -5.02 -18.34 0.22
N GLY A 58 -5.31 -18.85 1.44
CA GLY A 58 -4.46 -19.84 2.07
C GLY A 58 -4.35 -21.17 1.31
N LYS A 59 -5.36 -21.50 0.48
CA LYS A 59 -5.28 -22.67 -0.42
C LYS A 59 -4.37 -22.41 -1.62
N ASN A 60 -4.32 -21.18 -2.12
CA ASN A 60 -3.50 -20.79 -3.28
C ASN A 60 -2.09 -20.41 -2.87
N LEU A 61 -1.91 -19.81 -1.70
CA LEU A 61 -0.64 -19.41 -1.11
C LEU A 61 -0.55 -19.99 0.32
N PRO A 62 -0.09 -21.25 0.48
CA PRO A 62 -0.10 -21.93 1.77
C PRO A 62 1.06 -21.46 2.69
N VAL A 63 1.22 -20.16 2.83
CA VAL A 63 2.21 -19.50 3.69
C VAL A 63 1.45 -18.53 4.60
N PRO A 64 1.16 -18.90 5.85
CA PRO A 64 0.55 -17.98 6.81
C PRO A 64 1.41 -16.71 6.95
N HIS A 65 0.76 -15.56 6.80
CA HIS A 65 1.40 -14.25 6.90
C HIS A 65 0.40 -13.21 7.41
N CYS A 66 0.91 -12.12 7.93
CA CYS A 66 0.12 -11.00 8.42
C CYS A 66 -1.06 -11.43 9.32
N ILE A 67 -0.84 -12.45 10.15
CA ILE A 67 -1.85 -12.90 11.12
C ILE A 67 -2.03 -11.84 12.20
N ASN A 68 -3.26 -11.42 12.40
CA ASN A 68 -3.61 -10.33 13.31
C ASN A 68 -2.96 -10.50 14.70
N GLY A 69 -2.32 -9.44 15.16
CA GLY A 69 -1.65 -9.39 16.47
C GLY A 69 -0.28 -10.06 16.52
N THR A 70 0.22 -10.67 15.43
CA THR A 70 1.58 -11.20 15.36
C THR A 70 2.62 -10.12 15.03
N GLU A 71 3.89 -10.42 15.26
CA GLU A 71 4.99 -9.54 14.87
C GLU A 71 5.02 -9.33 13.34
N GLY A 72 4.75 -10.38 12.57
CA GLY A 72 4.71 -10.34 11.11
C GLY A 72 3.65 -9.38 10.55
N TRP A 73 2.53 -9.22 11.24
CA TRP A 73 1.46 -8.27 10.90
C TRP A 73 1.84 -6.80 11.18
N SER A 74 2.79 -6.55 12.06
CA SER A 74 3.16 -5.19 12.43
C SER A 74 3.83 -4.43 11.28
N ILE A 75 3.57 -3.12 11.20
CA ILE A 75 4.36 -2.22 10.36
C ILE A 75 5.83 -2.30 10.80
N ILE A 76 6.76 -2.26 9.85
CA ILE A 76 8.20 -2.33 10.17
C ILE A 76 8.61 -1.22 11.14
N LYS A 77 9.60 -1.50 11.98
CA LYS A 77 10.01 -0.60 13.07
C LYS A 77 10.44 0.79 12.58
N GLU A 78 11.03 0.87 11.38
CA GLU A 78 11.51 2.10 10.75
C GLU A 78 10.37 3.10 10.44
N LEU A 79 9.14 2.59 10.29
CA LEU A 79 7.94 3.36 9.97
C LEU A 79 6.93 3.40 11.12
N ASN A 80 7.12 2.59 12.17
CA ASN A 80 6.14 2.41 13.22
C ASN A 80 5.81 3.71 13.97
N ASP A 81 6.80 4.56 14.23
CA ASP A 81 6.58 5.85 14.91
C ASP A 81 5.69 6.79 14.09
N TYR A 82 5.77 6.73 12.77
CA TYR A 82 4.91 7.50 11.88
C TYR A 82 3.49 6.92 11.83
N ALA A 83 3.36 5.60 11.85
CA ALA A 83 2.06 4.93 11.85
C ALA A 83 1.30 5.10 13.18
N CYS A 84 2.01 5.11 14.32
CA CYS A 84 1.41 5.22 15.65
C CYS A 84 1.12 6.66 16.10
N ASN A 85 1.91 7.64 15.66
CA ASN A 85 1.81 9.04 16.08
C ASN A 85 0.84 9.87 15.24
N ARG A 86 0.36 9.34 14.14
CA ARG A 86 -0.71 9.95 13.37
C ARG A 86 -2.01 9.25 13.74
N THR A 87 -3.05 10.03 14.00
CA THR A 87 -4.42 9.56 14.25
C THR A 87 -5.04 8.91 13.03
N ASP A 88 -4.25 8.74 12.00
CA ASP A 88 -4.62 8.20 10.71
C ASP A 88 -4.72 6.67 10.87
N GLU A 89 -5.90 6.16 10.72
CA GLU A 89 -6.20 4.75 10.92
C GLU A 89 -5.33 3.88 10.02
N VAL A 90 -4.61 2.94 10.62
CA VAL A 90 -4.03 1.82 9.88
C VAL A 90 -5.19 0.95 9.43
N VAL A 91 -5.56 1.09 8.17
CA VAL A 91 -6.72 0.40 7.62
C VAL A 91 -6.40 -1.07 7.44
N SER A 92 -7.17 -1.94 8.09
CA SER A 92 -7.09 -3.38 7.87
C SER A 92 -7.49 -3.73 6.43
N LYS A 93 -6.74 -4.64 5.84
CA LYS A 93 -6.98 -5.10 4.48
C LYS A 93 -8.15 -6.06 4.36
N GLY A 94 -9.36 -5.57 4.13
CA GLY A 94 -10.18 -6.18 3.10
C GLY A 94 -10.04 -5.30 1.87
N ILE A 95 -9.99 -5.84 0.69
CA ILE A 95 -9.90 -5.03 -0.55
C ILE A 95 -10.98 -3.93 -0.56
N MET A 96 -12.13 -4.19 0.01
CA MET A 96 -13.21 -3.22 0.16
C MET A 96 -12.97 -2.18 1.26
N ASP A 97 -12.29 -2.53 2.34
CA ASP A 97 -12.04 -1.59 3.44
C ASP A 97 -11.01 -0.53 3.06
N LYS A 98 -10.08 -0.85 2.17
CA LYS A 98 -9.14 0.13 1.62
C LYS A 98 -9.83 1.22 0.80
N PHE A 99 -10.98 0.93 0.20
CA PHE A 99 -11.75 1.86 -0.61
C PHE A 99 -12.83 2.57 0.18
N THR A 100 -13.24 2.03 1.31
CA THR A 100 -14.08 2.74 2.28
C THR A 100 -13.28 3.74 3.12
N PHE A 101 -11.98 3.71 3.00
CA PHE A 101 -11.02 4.62 3.52
C PHE A 101 -11.46 6.08 3.34
N GLY A 102 -12.11 6.63 4.31
CA GLY A 102 -12.67 7.97 4.25
C GLY A 102 -13.69 8.22 3.13
N TYR A 103 -14.13 7.20 2.39
CA TYR A 103 -15.00 7.34 1.22
C TYR A 103 -16.28 8.13 1.50
N LYS A 104 -16.90 7.93 2.67
CA LYS A 104 -18.11 8.68 3.07
C LYS A 104 -17.81 10.14 3.35
N ASP A 105 -16.66 10.42 3.96
CA ASP A 105 -16.35 11.77 4.44
C ASP A 105 -15.73 12.62 3.34
N TRP A 106 -14.89 12.04 2.51
CA TRP A 106 -14.15 12.76 1.48
C TRP A 106 -15.02 13.15 0.27
N ARG A 107 -15.86 12.25 -0.23
CA ARG A 107 -16.80 12.59 -1.32
C ARG A 107 -17.86 13.61 -0.94
N GLN A 108 -18.21 13.70 0.33
CA GLN A 108 -19.21 14.67 0.80
C GLN A 108 -18.59 16.04 1.11
N THR A 109 -17.29 16.11 1.38
CA THR A 109 -16.64 17.31 1.90
C THR A 109 -15.78 18.02 0.86
N PHE A 110 -15.24 17.32 -0.15
CA PHE A 110 -14.29 17.88 -1.11
C PHE A 110 -14.70 17.65 -2.56
N ARG A 111 -14.26 18.54 -3.44
CA ARG A 111 -14.36 18.34 -4.89
C ARG A 111 -13.38 17.26 -5.30
N LEU A 112 -13.79 16.35 -6.18
CA LEU A 112 -13.01 15.20 -6.60
C LEU A 112 -11.68 15.54 -7.31
N ASP A 113 -11.58 16.73 -7.86
CA ASP A 113 -10.43 17.31 -8.53
C ASP A 113 -9.38 17.96 -7.59
N GLU A 114 -9.65 17.97 -6.28
CA GLU A 114 -8.76 18.57 -5.27
C GLU A 114 -7.77 17.57 -4.62
N PHE A 115 -7.89 16.28 -4.97
CA PHE A 115 -7.00 15.24 -4.41
C PHE A 115 -5.80 14.95 -5.31
N GLU A 116 -4.65 14.85 -4.67
CA GLU A 116 -3.42 14.30 -5.21
C GLU A 116 -3.02 13.10 -4.37
N PHE A 117 -3.09 11.90 -4.92
CA PHE A 117 -2.68 10.68 -4.24
C PHE A 117 -1.30 10.26 -4.70
N GLU A 118 -0.45 9.90 -3.75
CA GLU A 118 0.81 9.24 -4.03
C GLU A 118 0.85 7.90 -3.29
N LEU A 119 1.26 6.83 -3.98
CA LEU A 119 1.32 5.49 -3.42
C LEU A 119 2.75 4.96 -3.46
N CYS A 120 3.12 4.21 -2.42
CA CYS A 120 4.34 3.42 -2.39
C CYS A 120 4.15 2.19 -1.48
N GLY A 121 5.09 1.24 -1.52
CA GLY A 121 5.08 0.04 -0.67
C GLY A 121 5.05 -1.27 -1.45
N VAL A 122 4.43 -2.30 -0.88
CA VAL A 122 4.48 -3.68 -1.39
C VAL A 122 3.11 -4.37 -1.41
N CYS A 123 2.88 -5.34 -2.31
CA CYS A 123 3.69 -5.60 -3.49
C CYS A 123 3.15 -4.78 -4.67
N THR A 124 4.04 -4.28 -5.52
CA THR A 124 3.67 -3.45 -6.69
C THR A 124 2.60 -4.12 -7.54
N ASP A 125 2.77 -5.41 -7.82
CA ASP A 125 1.93 -6.25 -8.69
C ASP A 125 0.68 -6.82 -8.01
N ILE A 126 0.47 -6.55 -6.72
CA ILE A 126 -0.70 -7.04 -5.97
C ILE A 126 -1.42 -5.86 -5.30
N CYS A 127 -0.92 -5.41 -4.17
CA CYS A 127 -1.63 -4.45 -3.33
C CYS A 127 -1.50 -3.01 -3.84
N VAL A 128 -0.32 -2.62 -4.35
CA VAL A 128 -0.12 -1.26 -4.85
C VAL A 128 -0.96 -1.02 -6.10
N VAL A 129 -0.86 -1.87 -7.13
CA VAL A 129 -1.66 -1.73 -8.35
C VAL A 129 -3.16 -1.79 -8.06
N SER A 130 -3.60 -2.68 -7.16
CA SER A 130 -5.02 -2.79 -6.79
C SER A 130 -5.55 -1.51 -6.13
N ASN A 131 -4.79 -0.91 -5.22
CA ASN A 131 -5.17 0.36 -4.60
C ASN A 131 -5.14 1.51 -5.60
N ALA A 132 -4.13 1.60 -6.45
CA ALA A 132 -4.00 2.65 -7.45
C ALA A 132 -5.16 2.63 -8.46
N LEU A 133 -5.49 1.45 -9.00
CA LEU A 133 -6.62 1.28 -9.94
C LEU A 133 -7.96 1.61 -9.29
N ALA A 134 -8.12 1.26 -8.04
CA ALA A 134 -9.37 1.58 -7.38
C ALA A 134 -9.48 3.06 -7.01
N LEU A 135 -8.41 3.71 -6.60
CA LEU A 135 -8.42 5.17 -6.47
C LEU A 135 -8.79 5.83 -7.80
N ARG A 136 -8.27 5.35 -8.93
CA ARG A 136 -8.66 5.83 -10.26
C ARG A 136 -10.15 5.63 -10.54
N MET A 137 -10.75 4.50 -10.12
CA MET A 137 -12.19 4.27 -10.27
C MET A 137 -13.03 5.23 -9.44
N PHE A 138 -12.63 5.49 -8.19
CA PHE A 138 -13.38 6.32 -7.26
C PHE A 138 -13.14 7.81 -7.46
N TYR A 139 -11.96 8.19 -7.93
CA TYR A 139 -11.51 9.56 -8.13
C TYR A 139 -10.98 9.73 -9.56
N PRO A 140 -11.87 9.71 -10.57
CA PRO A 140 -11.47 9.68 -11.99
C PRO A 140 -10.67 10.91 -12.41
N ASP A 141 -10.85 12.05 -11.75
CA ASP A 141 -10.19 13.33 -12.06
C ASP A 141 -9.03 13.66 -11.10
N ALA A 142 -8.76 12.81 -10.10
CA ALA A 142 -7.64 13.03 -9.19
C ALA A 142 -6.29 12.73 -9.85
N LEU A 143 -5.26 13.46 -9.46
CA LEU A 143 -3.88 13.08 -9.75
C LEU A 143 -3.50 11.88 -8.89
N ILE A 144 -3.09 10.79 -9.54
CA ILE A 144 -2.64 9.59 -8.85
C ILE A 144 -1.25 9.24 -9.34
N THR A 145 -0.30 9.18 -8.43
CA THR A 145 1.11 8.92 -8.69
C THR A 145 1.57 7.67 -7.93
N VAL A 146 2.41 6.86 -8.55
CA VAL A 146 3.12 5.76 -7.89
C VAL A 146 4.62 6.01 -8.01
N ASP A 147 5.33 6.01 -6.88
CA ASP A 147 6.79 6.13 -6.86
C ASP A 147 7.42 4.74 -6.97
N ALA A 148 7.93 4.42 -8.17
CA ALA A 148 8.51 3.11 -8.46
C ALA A 148 9.73 2.81 -7.58
N SER A 149 10.57 3.82 -7.26
CA SER A 149 11.74 3.64 -6.39
C SER A 149 11.40 3.31 -4.93
N CYS A 150 10.14 3.53 -4.55
CA CYS A 150 9.56 3.22 -3.24
C CYS A 150 8.61 2.02 -3.29
N CYS A 151 8.63 1.24 -4.37
CA CYS A 151 7.80 0.05 -4.57
C CYS A 151 8.63 -1.18 -4.90
N ALA A 152 8.20 -2.35 -4.44
CA ALA A 152 8.78 -3.64 -4.83
C ALA A 152 7.66 -4.64 -5.17
N GLY A 153 7.82 -5.38 -6.25
CA GLY A 153 6.94 -6.48 -6.63
C GLY A 153 7.41 -7.82 -6.07
N VAL A 154 6.61 -8.86 -6.30
CA VAL A 154 6.99 -10.25 -5.96
C VAL A 154 8.24 -10.66 -6.73
N THR A 155 8.39 -10.17 -7.97
CA THR A 155 9.63 -10.27 -8.77
C THR A 155 9.84 -8.97 -9.54
N PRO A 156 11.08 -8.66 -10.00
CA PRO A 156 11.34 -7.49 -10.83
C PRO A 156 10.47 -7.42 -12.10
N GLU A 157 10.23 -8.56 -12.75
CA GLU A 157 9.40 -8.63 -13.97
C GLU A 157 7.94 -8.27 -13.67
N LYS A 158 7.40 -8.77 -12.56
CA LYS A 158 6.03 -8.46 -12.14
C LYS A 158 5.89 -7.00 -11.70
N HIS A 159 6.91 -6.46 -11.01
CA HIS A 159 6.98 -5.04 -10.69
C HIS A 159 6.86 -4.18 -11.96
N ALA A 160 7.72 -4.41 -12.95
CA ALA A 160 7.70 -3.68 -14.21
C ALA A 160 6.35 -3.81 -14.96
N ALA A 161 5.79 -5.02 -15.01
CA ALA A 161 4.50 -5.26 -15.64
C ALA A 161 3.36 -4.48 -14.96
N ALA A 162 3.36 -4.42 -13.63
CA ALA A 162 2.35 -3.67 -12.88
C ALA A 162 2.46 -2.15 -13.12
N LEU A 163 3.67 -1.60 -13.20
CA LEU A 163 3.90 -0.19 -13.56
C LEU A 163 3.33 0.12 -14.94
N GLU A 164 3.54 -0.73 -15.94
CA GLU A 164 2.98 -0.55 -17.29
C GLU A 164 1.44 -0.60 -17.31
N VAL A 165 0.82 -1.47 -16.50
CA VAL A 165 -0.64 -1.49 -16.34
C VAL A 165 -1.13 -0.18 -15.74
N MET A 166 -0.47 0.32 -14.71
CA MET A 166 -0.85 1.58 -14.05
C MET A 166 -0.73 2.78 -15.01
N LYS A 167 0.34 2.88 -15.80
CA LYS A 167 0.48 3.89 -16.84
C LYS A 167 -0.65 3.83 -17.87
N SER A 168 -1.03 2.63 -18.30
CA SER A 168 -2.16 2.44 -19.21
C SER A 168 -3.50 2.93 -18.64
N CYS A 169 -3.62 2.97 -17.32
CA CYS A 169 -4.79 3.45 -16.59
C CYS A 169 -4.67 4.91 -16.13
N GLN A 170 -3.79 5.70 -16.77
CA GLN A 170 -3.55 7.11 -16.47
C GLN A 170 -3.13 7.38 -15.02
N ILE A 171 -2.33 6.49 -14.47
CA ILE A 171 -1.64 6.66 -13.19
C ILE A 171 -0.21 7.06 -13.51
N ASP A 172 0.25 8.16 -12.94
CA ASP A 172 1.62 8.63 -13.15
C ASP A 172 2.60 7.74 -12.39
N VAL A 173 3.62 7.26 -13.08
CA VAL A 173 4.72 6.49 -12.48
C VAL A 173 5.98 7.34 -12.51
N ILE A 174 6.60 7.52 -11.36
CA ILE A 174 7.82 8.33 -11.21
C ILE A 174 8.97 7.49 -10.66
N ASN A 175 10.19 7.95 -10.87
CA ASN A 175 11.43 7.37 -10.32
C ASN A 175 11.63 5.87 -10.68
N GLU A 176 11.36 5.50 -11.92
CA GLU A 176 11.61 4.15 -12.46
C GLU A 176 13.09 3.82 -12.56
#